data_1973f83c2840cf989e30a9c39527a0ee
#
_entry.id   1973f83c2840cf989e30a9c39527a0ee
#
_cell.length_a   1.000
_cell.length_b   1.000
_cell.length_c   1.000
_cell.angle_alpha   90.00
_cell.angle_beta   90.00
_cell.angle_gamma   90.00
#
_symmetry.space_group_name_H-M   'P 1'
#
loop_
_entity.id
_entity.type
_entity.pdbx_description
1 polymer ?
#
loop_
_entity_poly.entity_id
_entity_poly.type
_entity_poly.pdbx_seq_one_letter_code
_entity_poly.pdbx_strand_id
1 'polypeptide(L)'
;MRVLVVDALALVLYVVVSLPALTGVGVHEWLGLGVGVVLLVHGAQHVDFVGRLLAARCSLRATGRMLLDVALVLSVVVVALSGLMESGAVLPTFGLYAEGYYFWGPLHAASAKVLLALLIVHGALNIGSVWRLMRHRCAKETE
;
A
#
# COMPACT_ATOMS: atom_id res chain seq x y z
N MET A 1 11.62 -10.69 -10.91
CA MET A 1 12.36 -10.48 -9.63
C MET A 1 12.05 -9.11 -9.01
N ARG A 2 12.21 -8.02 -9.74
CA ARG A 2 12.07 -6.67 -9.17
C ARG A 2 10.71 -6.42 -8.50
N VAL A 3 9.61 -6.81 -9.15
CA VAL A 3 8.25 -6.61 -8.62
C VAL A 3 8.05 -7.36 -7.29
N LEU A 4 8.44 -8.63 -7.23
CA LEU A 4 8.27 -9.48 -6.05
C LEU A 4 9.09 -9.00 -4.84
N VAL A 5 10.28 -8.43 -5.09
CA VAL A 5 11.11 -7.81 -4.06
C VAL A 5 10.46 -6.52 -3.54
N VAL A 6 9.90 -5.71 -4.44
CA VAL A 6 9.19 -4.48 -4.06
C VAL A 6 7.93 -4.81 -3.25
N ASP A 7 7.16 -5.83 -3.64
CA ASP A 7 5.98 -6.29 -2.91
C ASP A 7 6.32 -6.75 -1.49
N ALA A 8 7.37 -7.59 -1.36
CA ALA A 8 7.83 -8.08 -0.06
C ALA A 8 8.36 -6.94 0.82
N LEU A 9 9.14 -6.02 0.23
CA LEU A 9 9.66 -4.85 0.93
C LEU A 9 8.52 -3.94 1.39
N ALA A 10 7.56 -3.65 0.52
CA ALA A 10 6.40 -2.84 0.83
C ALA A 10 5.58 -3.45 1.99
N LEU A 11 5.36 -4.78 1.97
CA LEU A 11 4.65 -5.47 3.04
C LEU A 11 5.40 -5.39 4.37
N VAL A 12 6.71 -5.66 4.38
CA VAL A 12 7.52 -5.59 5.61
C VAL A 12 7.53 -4.18 6.17
N LEU A 13 7.75 -3.17 5.34
CA LEU A 13 7.72 -1.77 5.75
C LEU A 13 6.35 -1.37 6.29
N TYR A 14 5.27 -1.81 5.62
CA TYR A 14 3.92 -1.55 6.08
C TYR A 14 3.66 -2.13 7.48
N VAL A 15 4.07 -3.40 7.71
CA VAL A 15 3.92 -4.04 9.02
C VAL A 15 4.69 -3.28 10.10
N VAL A 16 5.93 -2.85 9.84
CA VAL A 16 6.73 -2.07 10.78
C VAL A 16 6.06 -0.73 11.10
N VAL A 17 5.58 -0.02 10.08
CA VAL A 17 4.87 1.26 10.25
C VAL A 17 3.54 1.10 10.98
N SER A 18 2.86 -0.05 10.82
CA SER A 18 1.59 -0.31 11.53
C SER A 18 1.74 -0.48 13.05
N LEU A 19 2.96 -0.46 13.58
CA LEU A 19 3.28 -0.66 14.99
C LEU A 19 3.93 0.58 15.62
N PRO A 20 3.23 1.74 15.69
CA PRO A 20 3.80 2.99 16.23
C PRO A 20 4.22 2.88 17.70
N ALA A 21 3.65 1.93 18.45
CA ALA A 21 4.06 1.64 19.82
C ALA A 21 5.50 1.11 19.94
N LEU A 22 6.03 0.47 18.88
CA LEU A 22 7.41 -0.04 18.84
C LEU A 22 8.39 0.99 18.28
N THR A 23 7.97 1.77 17.29
CA THR A 23 8.86 2.69 16.56
C THR A 23 8.85 4.12 17.15
N GLY A 24 7.81 4.48 17.89
CA GLY A 24 7.54 5.85 18.29
C GLY A 24 6.87 6.69 17.19
N VAL A 25 6.15 7.73 17.61
CA VAL A 25 5.31 8.52 16.70
C VAL A 25 6.13 9.20 15.60
N GLY A 26 7.24 9.87 15.95
CA GLY A 26 8.07 10.57 14.97
C GLY A 26 8.66 9.65 13.90
N VAL A 27 9.15 8.47 14.29
CA VAL A 27 9.67 7.46 13.34
C VAL A 27 8.54 6.89 12.49
N HIS A 28 7.37 6.63 13.09
CA HIS A 28 6.17 6.19 12.37
C HIS A 28 5.78 7.17 11.26
N GLU A 29 5.79 8.47 11.52
CA GLU A 29 5.43 9.51 10.55
C GLU A 29 6.39 9.53 9.36
N TRP A 30 7.71 9.54 9.60
CA TRP A 30 8.71 9.53 8.51
C TRP A 30 8.71 8.23 7.72
N LEU A 31 8.60 7.07 8.39
CA LEU A 31 8.49 5.79 7.71
C LEU A 31 7.16 5.68 6.95
N GLY A 32 6.07 6.18 7.52
CA GLY A 32 4.75 6.21 6.87
C GLY A 32 4.78 6.98 5.56
N LEU A 33 5.43 8.15 5.53
CA LEU A 33 5.65 8.91 4.32
C LEU A 33 6.45 8.11 3.29
N GLY A 34 7.55 7.46 3.70
CA GLY A 34 8.38 6.61 2.84
C GLY A 34 7.58 5.43 2.26
N VAL A 35 6.82 4.73 3.10
CA VAL A 35 5.93 3.63 2.66
C VAL A 35 4.87 4.13 1.70
N GLY A 36 4.27 5.29 1.97
CA GLY A 36 3.31 5.92 1.06
C GLY A 36 3.89 6.12 -0.35
N VAL A 37 5.10 6.65 -0.44
CA VAL A 37 5.82 6.81 -1.73
C VAL A 37 6.09 5.47 -2.39
N VAL A 38 6.57 4.46 -1.65
CA VAL A 38 6.84 3.10 -2.19
C VAL A 38 5.56 2.47 -2.73
N LEU A 39 4.45 2.56 -2.00
CA LEU A 39 3.16 2.00 -2.43
C LEU A 39 2.59 2.73 -3.64
N LEU A 40 2.75 4.06 -3.73
CA LEU A 40 2.34 4.83 -4.92
C LEU A 40 3.17 4.46 -6.15
N VAL A 41 4.50 4.34 -6.01
CA VAL A 41 5.39 3.89 -7.10
C VAL A 41 5.04 2.46 -7.51
N HIS A 42 4.80 1.56 -6.54
CA HIS A 42 4.37 0.20 -6.81
C HIS A 42 3.04 0.18 -7.57
N GLY A 43 2.04 0.93 -7.13
CA GLY A 43 0.76 1.08 -7.83
C GLY A 43 0.93 1.62 -9.25
N ALA A 44 1.79 2.63 -9.43
CA ALA A 44 2.09 3.20 -10.75
C ALA A 44 2.78 2.20 -11.71
N GLN A 45 3.59 1.27 -11.21
CA GLN A 45 4.21 0.22 -12.03
C GLN A 45 3.20 -0.82 -12.55
N HIS A 46 2.02 -0.91 -11.93
CA HIS A 46 0.92 -1.79 -12.34
C HIS A 46 -0.14 -1.07 -13.19
N VAL A 47 0.19 0.07 -13.82
CA VAL A 47 -0.72 0.93 -14.63
C VAL A 47 -1.30 0.24 -15.89
N ASP A 48 -0.91 -0.97 -16.24
CA ASP A 48 -1.69 -1.84 -17.15
C ASP A 48 -3.17 -2.00 -16.74
N PHE A 49 -3.47 -1.59 -15.51
CA PHE A 49 -4.78 -1.38 -14.93
C PHE A 49 -5.66 -0.44 -15.78
N VAL A 50 -5.16 0.71 -16.23
CA VAL A 50 -5.94 1.67 -17.04
C VAL A 50 -6.24 1.10 -18.42
N GLY A 51 -5.31 0.39 -19.02
CA GLY A 51 -5.51 -0.32 -20.29
C GLY A 51 -6.58 -1.43 -20.16
N ARG A 52 -6.59 -2.16 -19.05
CA ARG A 52 -7.62 -3.17 -18.73
C ARG A 52 -8.98 -2.55 -18.43
N LEU A 53 -9.02 -1.39 -17.80
CA LEU A 53 -10.25 -0.63 -17.55
C LEU A 53 -10.94 -0.22 -18.85
N LEU A 54 -10.16 0.22 -19.83
CA LEU A 54 -10.66 0.68 -21.14
C LEU A 54 -10.95 -0.48 -22.11
N ALA A 55 -10.28 -1.63 -21.95
CA ALA A 55 -10.43 -2.81 -22.78
C ALA A 55 -11.50 -3.81 -22.30
N ALA A 56 -12.34 -3.43 -21.35
CA ALA A 56 -13.21 -4.29 -20.56
C ALA A 56 -14.18 -5.17 -21.39
N ARG A 57 -13.73 -6.38 -21.69
CA ARG A 57 -14.61 -7.55 -21.78
C ARG A 57 -14.61 -8.20 -20.39
N CYS A 58 -15.52 -7.76 -19.52
CA CYS A 58 -15.49 -7.99 -18.09
C CYS A 58 -15.92 -9.40 -17.73
N SER A 59 -14.96 -10.23 -17.30
CA SER A 59 -15.32 -11.33 -16.42
C SER A 59 -15.48 -10.77 -14.97
N LEU A 60 -16.43 -11.27 -14.19
CA LEU A 60 -16.67 -10.89 -12.79
C LEU A 60 -15.35 -10.89 -11.95
N ARG A 61 -14.46 -11.85 -12.20
CA ARG A 61 -13.16 -11.93 -11.53
C ARG A 61 -12.21 -10.78 -11.89
N ALA A 62 -12.20 -10.35 -13.14
CA ALA A 62 -11.36 -9.25 -13.58
C ALA A 62 -11.87 -7.92 -12.99
N THR A 63 -13.19 -7.72 -12.97
CA THR A 63 -13.82 -6.55 -12.37
C THR A 63 -13.57 -6.49 -10.86
N GLY A 64 -13.70 -7.62 -10.14
CA GLY A 64 -13.43 -7.66 -8.70
C GLY A 64 -11.98 -7.30 -8.34
N ARG A 65 -10.99 -7.82 -9.09
CA ARG A 65 -9.57 -7.45 -8.90
C ARG A 65 -9.34 -5.97 -9.19
N MET A 66 -9.92 -5.46 -10.25
CA MET A 66 -9.83 -4.05 -10.60
C MET A 66 -10.39 -3.14 -9.50
N LEU A 67 -11.56 -3.46 -8.95
CA LEU A 67 -12.16 -2.69 -7.86
C LEU A 67 -11.27 -2.73 -6.60
N LEU A 68 -10.66 -3.88 -6.30
CA LEU A 68 -9.72 -4.02 -5.20
C LEU A 68 -8.48 -3.13 -5.40
N ASP A 69 -7.90 -3.12 -6.61
CA ASP A 69 -6.73 -2.31 -6.93
C ASP A 69 -7.04 -0.80 -6.81
N VAL A 70 -8.22 -0.36 -7.30
CA VAL A 70 -8.70 1.02 -7.10
C VAL A 70 -8.88 1.35 -5.63
N ALA A 71 -9.54 0.47 -4.88
CA ALA A 71 -9.76 0.68 -3.44
C ALA A 71 -8.44 0.77 -2.67
N LEU A 72 -7.43 -0.04 -3.03
CA LEU A 72 -6.08 0.04 -2.48
C LEU A 72 -5.44 1.39 -2.73
N VAL A 73 -5.41 1.86 -3.98
CA VAL A 73 -4.80 3.15 -4.33
C VAL A 73 -5.51 4.29 -3.59
N LEU A 74 -6.84 4.31 -3.58
CA LEU A 74 -7.60 5.32 -2.84
C LEU A 74 -7.31 5.28 -1.34
N SER A 75 -7.24 4.09 -0.75
CA SER A 75 -6.92 3.92 0.68
C SER A 75 -5.51 4.42 1.00
N VAL A 76 -4.51 4.14 0.15
CA VAL A 76 -3.14 4.65 0.32
C VAL A 76 -3.12 6.17 0.30
N VAL A 77 -3.83 6.80 -0.65
CA VAL A 77 -3.92 8.26 -0.74
C VAL A 77 -4.56 8.85 0.52
N VAL A 78 -5.67 8.28 0.99
CA VAL A 78 -6.37 8.77 2.19
C VAL A 78 -5.50 8.61 3.43
N VAL A 79 -4.84 7.46 3.62
CA VAL A 79 -3.93 7.21 4.75
C VAL A 79 -2.75 8.17 4.72
N ALA A 80 -2.12 8.38 3.55
CA ALA A 80 -0.97 9.25 3.43
C ALA A 80 -1.35 10.73 3.69
N LEU A 81 -2.45 11.20 3.11
CA LEU A 81 -2.92 12.58 3.32
C LEU A 81 -3.34 12.82 4.78
N SER A 82 -4.14 11.92 5.36
CA SER A 82 -4.59 12.07 6.75
C SER A 82 -3.43 11.98 7.73
N GLY A 83 -2.48 11.07 7.52
CA GLY A 83 -1.27 10.96 8.34
C GLY A 83 -0.37 12.19 8.24
N LEU A 84 -0.23 12.76 7.04
CA LEU A 84 0.51 14.01 6.87
C LEU A 84 -0.16 15.18 7.60
N MET A 85 -1.49 15.29 7.50
CA MET A 85 -2.26 16.34 8.16
C MET A 85 -2.29 16.22 9.69
N GLU A 86 -2.13 14.99 10.22
CA GLU A 86 -2.01 14.74 11.66
C GLU A 86 -0.57 14.89 12.17
N SER A 87 0.41 14.97 11.27
CA SER A 87 1.83 14.85 11.60
C SER A 87 2.30 15.96 12.56
N GLY A 88 2.87 15.53 13.70
CA GLY A 88 3.54 16.37 14.67
C GLY A 88 5.06 16.50 14.46
N ALA A 89 5.65 15.70 13.59
CA ALA A 89 7.09 15.73 13.29
C ALA A 89 7.38 16.15 11.84
N VAL A 90 6.67 15.59 10.85
CA VAL A 90 6.99 15.86 9.43
C VAL A 90 6.63 17.30 9.05
N LEU A 91 5.37 17.74 9.24
CA LEU A 91 4.95 19.09 8.87
C LEU A 91 5.74 20.19 9.59
N PRO A 92 5.96 20.12 10.92
CA PRO A 92 6.75 21.13 11.62
C PRO A 92 8.19 21.24 11.14
N THR A 93 8.80 20.16 10.67
CA THR A 93 10.17 20.19 10.08
C THR A 93 10.24 21.13 8.86
N PHE A 94 9.13 21.29 8.13
CA PHE A 94 9.02 22.21 7.00
C PHE A 94 8.39 23.56 7.38
N GLY A 95 8.18 23.82 8.67
CA GLY A 95 7.52 25.05 9.15
C GLY A 95 6.03 25.10 8.82
N LEU A 96 5.41 23.96 8.52
CA LEU A 96 4.00 23.84 8.18
C LEU A 96 3.22 23.27 9.38
N TYR A 97 1.96 23.70 9.50
CA TYR A 97 1.04 23.19 10.51
C TYR A 97 -0.33 22.97 9.88
N ALA A 98 -0.97 21.86 10.19
CA ALA A 98 -2.34 21.59 9.78
C ALA A 98 -3.29 21.75 10.97
N GLU A 99 -4.45 22.31 10.72
CA GLU A 99 -5.56 22.36 11.68
C GLU A 99 -6.47 21.13 11.52
N GLY A 100 -7.28 20.84 12.55
CA GLY A 100 -8.29 19.78 12.45
C GLY A 100 -7.83 18.41 12.89
N TYR A 101 -6.93 18.32 13.87
CA TYR A 101 -6.45 17.07 14.47
C TYR A 101 -7.59 16.11 14.85
N TYR A 102 -8.69 16.62 15.40
CA TYR A 102 -9.85 15.80 15.78
C TYR A 102 -10.54 15.11 14.61
N PHE A 103 -10.34 15.60 13.39
CA PHE A 103 -10.85 14.98 12.18
C PHE A 103 -9.80 14.04 11.55
N TRP A 104 -8.55 14.52 11.44
CA TRP A 104 -7.50 13.79 10.72
C TRP A 104 -7.05 12.53 11.46
N GLY A 105 -6.93 12.54 12.79
CA GLY A 105 -6.52 11.40 13.58
C GLY A 105 -7.46 10.20 13.45
N PRO A 106 -8.77 10.34 13.73
CA PRO A 106 -9.71 9.25 13.52
C PRO A 106 -9.78 8.77 12.07
N LEU A 107 -9.67 9.67 11.09
CA LEU A 107 -9.66 9.32 9.67
C LEU A 107 -8.43 8.48 9.32
N HIS A 108 -7.24 8.88 9.79
CA HIS A 108 -6.00 8.13 9.60
C HIS A 108 -6.09 6.73 10.21
N ALA A 109 -6.52 6.63 11.46
CA ALA A 109 -6.65 5.36 12.15
C ALA A 109 -7.68 4.41 11.50
N ALA A 110 -8.80 4.94 11.00
CA ALA A 110 -9.80 4.15 10.30
C ALA A 110 -9.33 3.69 8.92
N SER A 111 -8.78 4.62 8.13
CA SER A 111 -8.31 4.32 6.78
C SER A 111 -7.11 3.37 6.77
N ALA A 112 -6.21 3.45 7.77
CA ALA A 112 -5.12 2.49 7.94
C ALA A 112 -5.62 1.06 8.18
N LYS A 113 -6.68 0.87 8.98
CA LYS A 113 -7.30 -0.44 9.18
C LYS A 113 -7.95 -0.98 7.90
N VAL A 114 -8.62 -0.11 7.14
CA VAL A 114 -9.20 -0.47 5.84
C VAL A 114 -8.11 -0.88 4.87
N LEU A 115 -7.01 -0.11 4.79
CA LEU A 115 -5.87 -0.43 3.95
C LEU A 115 -5.27 -1.79 4.33
N LEU A 116 -5.10 -2.09 5.62
CA LEU A 116 -4.62 -3.39 6.08
C LEU A 116 -5.51 -4.54 5.60
N ALA A 117 -6.82 -4.41 5.76
CA ALA A 117 -7.77 -5.42 5.31
C ALA A 117 -7.69 -5.64 3.79
N LEU A 118 -7.63 -4.57 3.01
CA LEU A 118 -7.47 -4.63 1.55
C LEU A 118 -6.15 -5.28 1.12
N LEU A 119 -5.04 -4.98 1.82
CA LEU A 119 -3.74 -5.59 1.55
C LEU A 119 -3.74 -7.09 1.83
N ILE A 120 -4.40 -7.54 2.89
CA ILE A 120 -4.56 -8.98 3.20
C ILE A 120 -5.34 -9.67 2.08
N VAL A 121 -6.46 -9.09 1.64
CA VAL A 121 -7.27 -9.65 0.55
C VAL A 121 -6.48 -9.66 -0.76
N HIS A 122 -5.78 -8.57 -1.08
CA HIS A 122 -4.93 -8.48 -2.27
C HIS A 122 -3.83 -9.55 -2.26
N GLY A 123 -3.13 -9.72 -1.14
CA GLY A 123 -2.11 -10.75 -0.96
C GLY A 123 -2.69 -12.16 -1.13
N ALA A 124 -3.83 -12.46 -0.49
CA ALA A 124 -4.48 -13.76 -0.57
C ALA A 124 -4.89 -14.11 -2.02
N LEU A 125 -5.40 -13.16 -2.79
CA LEU A 125 -5.77 -13.36 -4.19
C LEU A 125 -4.57 -13.56 -5.12
N ASN A 126 -3.40 -13.03 -4.76
CA ASN A 126 -2.19 -13.08 -5.57
C ASN A 126 -1.20 -14.18 -5.16
N ILE A 127 -1.36 -14.80 -3.98
CA ILE A 127 -0.43 -15.82 -3.44
C ILE A 127 -0.23 -17.01 -4.38
N GLY A 128 -1.28 -17.43 -5.09
CA GLY A 128 -1.18 -18.53 -6.06
C GLY A 128 -0.35 -18.19 -7.29
N SER A 129 -0.28 -16.93 -7.67
CA SER A 129 0.58 -16.45 -8.78
C SER A 129 2.04 -16.37 -8.35
N VAL A 130 2.29 -15.91 -7.12
CA VAL A 130 3.62 -15.88 -6.51
C VAL A 130 4.20 -17.30 -6.36
N TRP A 131 3.39 -18.25 -5.86
CA TRP A 131 3.78 -19.63 -5.71
C TRP A 131 4.16 -20.30 -7.03
N ARG A 132 3.39 -20.07 -8.09
CA ARG A 132 3.71 -20.56 -9.44
C ARG A 132 5.02 -20.02 -9.96
N LEU A 133 5.28 -18.72 -9.80
CA LEU A 133 6.53 -18.08 -10.21
C LEU A 133 7.75 -18.65 -9.48
N MET A 134 7.64 -18.93 -8.19
CA MET A 134 8.73 -19.57 -7.41
C MET A 134 8.99 -20.99 -7.89
N ARG A 135 7.96 -21.79 -8.10
CA ARG A 135 8.08 -23.18 -8.58
C ARG A 135 8.76 -23.29 -9.95
N HIS A 136 8.41 -22.42 -10.89
CA HIS A 136 9.05 -22.40 -12.22
C HIS A 136 10.53 -22.01 -12.19
N ARG A 137 10.98 -21.33 -11.15
CA ARG A 137 12.38 -20.93 -11.00
C ARG A 137 13.23 -22.07 -10.41
N CYS A 138 12.75 -22.72 -9.35
CA CYS A 138 13.46 -23.88 -8.80
C CYS A 138 13.68 -24.98 -9.84
N ALA A 139 12.74 -25.14 -10.78
CA ALA A 139 12.88 -26.11 -11.89
C ALA A 139 13.95 -25.72 -12.92
N LYS A 140 14.21 -24.40 -13.11
CA LYS A 140 15.25 -23.91 -14.05
C LYS A 140 16.66 -23.88 -13.49
N GLU A 141 16.84 -23.91 -12.17
CA GLU A 141 18.14 -23.91 -11.51
C GLU A 141 18.68 -25.35 -11.31
N THR A 142 17.87 -26.36 -11.62
CA THR A 142 18.21 -27.79 -11.53
C THR A 142 18.51 -28.45 -12.89
N GLU A 143 18.44 -27.72 -14.00
CA GLU A 143 18.90 -28.11 -15.35
C GLU A 143 20.25 -27.47 -15.68
#